data_fbff544aa8511792fe4d32ef4c03305d
#
_entry.id   fbff544aa8511792fe4d32ef4c03305d
#
_cell.length_a   1.000
_cell.length_b   1.000
_cell.length_c   1.000
_cell.angle_alpha   90.00
_cell.angle_beta   90.00
_cell.angle_gamma   90.00
#
_symmetry.space_group_name_H-M   'P 1'
#
loop_
_entity.id
_entity.type
_entity.pdbx_description
1 polymer ?
#
loop_
_entity_poly.entity_id
_entity_poly.type
_entity_poly.pdbx_seq_one_letter_code
_entity_poly.pdbx_strand_id
1 'polypeptide(L)'
;MPAVSVVIPAKNEAENIGTLVEGILAACTPHAEVEVIVVDDGSTDGTAGAVRALRTRHPNVRLISHDRSGGQSAAVNSGVRAARSDVVCTLDGDGQNPPEELPKLFLPLLAPGNGAVGIVAGQRVGRRDTLSKRLASKFANGLRSRLLKDGTRDTGCGLKGFRRDPYLALPYFDHMHRYLPALFSRDGWQVMHVDVSHRARQAGKSNYNNFQRGLVGAVDLLGVMWLIRRRKKSRPTEDQA
;
A
#
# COMPACT_ATOMS: atom_id res chain seq x y z
N MET A 1 6.79 -11.57 18.43
CA MET A 1 6.97 -10.75 17.20
C MET A 1 5.63 -10.10 16.89
N PRO A 2 5.60 -8.87 16.34
CA PRO A 2 4.33 -8.22 16.03
C PRO A 2 3.50 -9.07 15.06
N ALA A 3 2.19 -9.04 15.18
CA ALA A 3 1.29 -9.75 14.28
C ALA A 3 1.10 -8.98 12.95
N VAL A 4 1.26 -7.65 12.99
CA VAL A 4 1.07 -6.76 11.83
C VAL A 4 2.16 -5.69 11.78
N SER A 5 2.72 -5.44 10.60
CA SER A 5 3.59 -4.30 10.32
C SER A 5 2.83 -3.27 9.47
N VAL A 6 2.74 -2.02 9.93
CA VAL A 6 2.13 -0.93 9.17
C VAL A 6 3.24 -0.07 8.56
N VAL A 7 3.31 0.00 7.23
CA VAL A 7 4.32 0.74 6.47
C VAL A 7 3.71 2.05 5.94
N ILE A 8 4.36 3.16 6.26
CA ILE A 8 3.95 4.51 5.87
C ILE A 8 5.05 5.13 5.00
N PRO A 9 4.89 5.20 3.67
CA PRO A 9 5.74 6.04 2.84
C PRO A 9 5.44 7.51 3.13
N ALA A 10 6.44 8.27 3.51
CA ALA A 10 6.30 9.68 3.87
C ALA A 10 7.32 10.56 3.13
N LYS A 11 6.88 11.69 2.60
CA LYS A 11 7.76 12.71 2.03
C LYS A 11 7.17 14.10 2.28
N ASN A 12 7.86 14.88 3.13
CA ASN A 12 7.42 16.21 3.55
C ASN A 12 6.03 16.17 4.21
N GLU A 13 5.90 15.33 5.24
CA GLU A 13 4.66 15.10 5.99
C GLU A 13 4.81 15.42 7.49
N ALA A 14 5.72 16.36 7.84
CA ALA A 14 6.00 16.71 9.22
C ALA A 14 4.77 17.09 10.05
N GLU A 15 3.78 17.75 9.42
CA GLU A 15 2.54 18.18 10.08
C GLU A 15 1.54 17.03 10.30
N ASN A 16 1.59 16.00 9.47
CA ASN A 16 0.61 14.92 9.46
C ASN A 16 1.09 13.65 10.20
N ILE A 17 2.41 13.36 10.12
CA ILE A 17 2.93 12.05 10.50
C ILE A 17 2.72 11.71 11.98
N GLY A 18 2.78 12.71 12.86
CA GLY A 18 2.56 12.52 14.30
C GLY A 18 1.18 11.99 14.61
N THR A 19 0.17 12.74 14.21
CA THR A 19 -1.24 12.37 14.39
C THR A 19 -1.61 11.07 13.70
N LEU A 20 -1.03 10.81 12.52
CA LEU A 20 -1.26 9.59 11.77
C LEU A 20 -0.75 8.35 12.51
N VAL A 21 0.48 8.39 13.03
CA VAL A 21 1.07 7.27 13.78
C VAL A 21 0.30 7.00 15.08
N GLU A 22 -0.06 8.02 15.84
CA GLU A 22 -0.88 7.88 17.05
C GLU A 22 -2.25 7.26 16.71
N GLY A 23 -2.89 7.71 15.63
CA GLY A 23 -4.14 7.13 15.15
C GLY A 23 -4.02 5.66 14.75
N ILE A 24 -2.92 5.26 14.11
CA ILE A 24 -2.64 3.86 13.76
C ILE A 24 -2.50 3.00 15.02
N LEU A 25 -1.72 3.46 15.99
CA LEU A 25 -1.54 2.73 17.24
C LEU A 25 -2.88 2.58 17.97
N ALA A 26 -3.67 3.65 18.06
CA ALA A 26 -4.98 3.61 18.70
C ALA A 26 -5.96 2.66 17.99
N ALA A 27 -5.97 2.65 16.66
CA ALA A 27 -6.90 1.83 15.87
C ALA A 27 -6.52 0.36 15.81
N CYS A 28 -5.22 0.02 15.81
CA CYS A 28 -4.75 -1.33 15.54
C CYS A 28 -4.41 -2.13 16.81
N THR A 29 -3.88 -1.48 17.87
CA THR A 29 -3.44 -2.17 19.10
C THR A 29 -4.54 -2.96 19.81
N PRO A 30 -5.83 -2.57 19.79
CA PRO A 30 -6.90 -3.38 20.36
C PRO A 30 -7.12 -4.73 19.67
N HIS A 31 -6.61 -4.89 18.43
CA HIS A 31 -6.85 -6.06 17.59
C HIS A 31 -5.63 -6.94 17.40
N ALA A 32 -4.42 -6.37 17.44
CA ALA A 32 -3.18 -7.08 17.17
C ALA A 32 -1.97 -6.37 17.78
N GLU A 33 -0.88 -7.10 18.02
CA GLU A 33 0.44 -6.50 18.29
C GLU A 33 0.98 -5.88 16.99
N VAL A 34 1.27 -4.57 17.01
CA VAL A 34 1.57 -3.77 15.81
C VAL A 34 2.95 -3.14 15.91
N GLU A 35 3.74 -3.20 14.83
CA GLU A 35 4.84 -2.27 14.59
C GLU A 35 4.46 -1.25 13.50
N VAL A 36 4.94 -0.02 13.63
CA VAL A 36 4.76 1.03 12.63
C VAL A 36 6.11 1.41 12.04
N ILE A 37 6.24 1.32 10.72
CA ILE A 37 7.47 1.62 9.99
C ILE A 37 7.22 2.82 9.10
N VAL A 38 7.73 3.98 9.50
CA VAL A 38 7.73 5.17 8.66
C VAL A 38 8.97 5.13 7.77
N VAL A 39 8.76 5.22 6.46
CA VAL A 39 9.85 5.35 5.48
C VAL A 39 9.87 6.77 4.97
N ASP A 40 10.84 7.53 5.43
CA ASP A 40 11.10 8.90 5.01
C ASP A 40 11.84 8.88 3.65
N ASP A 41 11.12 9.21 2.60
CA ASP A 41 11.61 9.18 1.22
C ASP A 41 12.35 10.49 0.84
N GLY A 42 13.39 10.79 1.60
CA GLY A 42 14.23 11.96 1.36
C GLY A 42 13.50 13.29 1.59
N SER A 43 12.81 13.41 2.72
CA SER A 43 12.15 14.68 3.11
C SER A 43 13.17 15.77 3.39
N THR A 44 12.76 17.01 3.09
CA THR A 44 13.54 18.25 3.34
C THR A 44 12.96 19.09 4.48
N ASP A 45 11.86 18.62 5.09
CA ASP A 45 11.20 19.24 6.25
C ASP A 45 11.52 18.49 7.57
N GLY A 46 10.72 18.74 8.60
CA GLY A 46 10.85 18.12 9.91
C GLY A 46 10.34 16.67 10.02
N THR A 47 9.97 15.99 8.93
CA THR A 47 9.34 14.65 8.97
C THR A 47 10.16 13.64 9.78
N ALA A 48 11.44 13.46 9.47
CA ALA A 48 12.30 12.52 10.20
C ALA A 48 12.44 12.88 11.70
N GLY A 49 12.48 14.18 12.01
CA GLY A 49 12.53 14.68 13.40
C GLY A 49 11.27 14.32 14.17
N ALA A 50 10.10 14.52 13.58
CA ALA A 50 8.81 14.17 14.18
C ALA A 50 8.72 12.66 14.47
N VAL A 51 9.17 11.81 13.55
CA VAL A 51 9.18 10.35 13.79
C VAL A 51 10.18 9.94 14.87
N ARG A 52 11.37 10.56 14.94
CA ARG A 52 12.31 10.29 16.04
C ARG A 52 11.72 10.64 17.41
N ALA A 53 10.97 11.74 17.52
CA ALA A 53 10.28 12.12 18.74
C ALA A 53 9.17 11.10 19.12
N LEU A 54 8.47 10.51 18.15
CA LEU A 54 7.50 9.45 18.40
C LEU A 54 8.15 8.18 18.96
N ARG A 55 9.32 7.81 18.45
CA ARG A 55 10.06 6.61 18.90
C ARG A 55 10.43 6.64 20.38
N THR A 56 10.60 7.80 20.99
CA THR A 56 10.87 7.89 22.44
C THR A 56 9.70 7.48 23.28
N ARG A 57 8.47 7.63 22.77
CA ARG A 57 7.22 7.26 23.47
C ARG A 57 6.67 5.90 23.04
N HIS A 58 7.00 5.47 21.82
CA HIS A 58 6.49 4.26 21.21
C HIS A 58 7.65 3.41 20.64
N PRO A 59 8.18 2.43 21.41
CA PRO A 59 9.32 1.59 20.98
C PRO A 59 9.03 0.73 19.73
N ASN A 60 7.77 0.50 19.41
CA ASN A 60 7.29 -0.21 18.23
C ASN A 60 7.20 0.66 16.97
N VAL A 61 7.52 1.96 17.05
CA VAL A 61 7.66 2.85 15.90
C VAL A 61 9.10 2.84 15.41
N ARG A 62 9.28 2.68 14.10
CA ARG A 62 10.58 2.62 13.44
C ARG A 62 10.65 3.64 12.32
N LEU A 63 11.84 4.20 12.10
CA LEU A 63 12.15 5.12 11.02
C LEU A 63 13.19 4.48 10.09
N ILE A 64 12.89 4.50 8.80
CA ILE A 64 13.83 4.22 7.71
C ILE A 64 13.95 5.51 6.91
N SER A 65 15.16 5.92 6.57
CA SER A 65 15.38 7.13 5.77
C SER A 65 16.09 6.76 4.48
N HIS A 66 15.60 7.27 3.37
CA HIS A 66 16.28 7.22 2.08
C HIS A 66 17.23 8.42 1.95
N ASP A 67 18.37 8.23 1.32
CA ASP A 67 19.35 9.29 1.00
C ASP A 67 18.80 10.32 0.01
N ARG A 68 17.87 9.90 -0.82
CA ARG A 68 17.14 10.69 -1.80
C ARG A 68 15.79 10.10 -2.08
N SER A 69 14.87 10.87 -2.65
CA SER A 69 13.55 10.37 -3.00
C SER A 69 13.61 9.31 -4.08
N GLY A 70 13.14 8.12 -3.75
CA GLY A 70 12.98 6.98 -4.65
C GLY A 70 11.53 6.75 -5.10
N GLY A 71 10.58 7.54 -4.57
CA GLY A 71 9.15 7.42 -4.86
C GLY A 71 8.42 6.42 -3.95
N GLN A 72 7.10 6.47 -4.02
CA GLN A 72 6.23 5.68 -3.13
C GLN A 72 6.48 4.18 -3.19
N SER A 73 6.73 3.62 -4.39
CA SER A 73 7.03 2.18 -4.53
C SER A 73 8.32 1.77 -3.86
N ALA A 74 9.37 2.61 -3.95
CA ALA A 74 10.64 2.36 -3.27
C ALA A 74 10.48 2.42 -1.76
N ALA A 75 9.76 3.44 -1.25
CA ALA A 75 9.51 3.58 0.18
C ALA A 75 8.70 2.41 0.74
N VAL A 76 7.62 2.00 0.05
CA VAL A 76 6.85 0.80 0.44
C VAL A 76 7.74 -0.44 0.43
N ASN A 77 8.55 -0.66 -0.61
CA ASN A 77 9.43 -1.83 -0.71
C ASN A 77 10.45 -1.86 0.44
N SER A 78 11.09 -0.73 0.76
CA SER A 78 12.02 -0.63 1.89
C SER A 78 11.35 -0.97 3.22
N GLY A 79 10.14 -0.47 3.44
CA GLY A 79 9.36 -0.76 4.64
C GLY A 79 8.97 -2.23 4.74
N VAL A 80 8.49 -2.84 3.65
CA VAL A 80 8.12 -4.27 3.62
C VAL A 80 9.32 -5.17 3.85
N ARG A 81 10.49 -4.84 3.28
CA ARG A 81 11.73 -5.59 3.55
C ARG A 81 12.14 -5.54 5.02
N ALA A 82 11.94 -4.39 5.67
CA ALA A 82 12.26 -4.20 7.08
C ALA A 82 11.18 -4.72 8.05
N ALA A 83 9.99 -5.03 7.56
CA ALA A 83 8.88 -5.55 8.34
C ALA A 83 9.24 -6.88 9.02
N ARG A 84 8.78 -7.06 10.26
CA ARG A 84 9.02 -8.27 11.07
C ARG A 84 7.83 -9.21 11.07
N SER A 85 6.67 -8.75 10.63
CA SER A 85 5.43 -9.52 10.57
C SER A 85 5.23 -10.15 9.20
N ASP A 86 4.52 -11.28 9.18
CA ASP A 86 4.09 -11.92 7.93
C ASP A 86 2.96 -11.16 7.24
N VAL A 87 2.23 -10.34 7.98
CA VAL A 87 1.17 -9.47 7.46
C VAL A 87 1.63 -8.01 7.50
N VAL A 88 1.57 -7.36 6.35
CA VAL A 88 1.95 -5.95 6.19
C VAL A 88 0.75 -5.16 5.69
N CYS A 89 0.50 -4.01 6.30
CA CYS A 89 -0.44 -3.01 5.80
C CYS A 89 0.30 -1.77 5.32
N THR A 90 -0.27 -1.09 4.33
CA THR A 90 0.19 0.22 3.87
C THR A 90 -0.91 1.26 4.00
N LEU A 91 -0.53 2.50 4.28
CA LEU A 91 -1.37 3.68 4.09
C LEU A 91 -0.49 4.89 3.78
N ASP A 92 -1.07 5.90 3.10
CA ASP A 92 -0.33 7.10 2.69
C ASP A 92 -0.10 8.04 3.88
N GLY A 93 1.05 8.73 3.90
CA GLY A 93 1.46 9.63 5.00
C GLY A 93 0.68 10.95 5.09
N ASP A 94 -0.17 11.26 4.10
CA ASP A 94 -0.88 12.55 3.96
C ASP A 94 -2.18 12.69 4.79
N GLY A 95 -2.47 11.70 5.63
CA GLY A 95 -3.64 11.71 6.53
C GLY A 95 -5.00 11.52 5.85
N GLN A 96 -5.06 11.31 4.54
CA GLN A 96 -6.32 11.10 3.81
C GLN A 96 -6.95 9.73 4.06
N ASN A 97 -6.15 8.75 4.44
CA ASN A 97 -6.59 7.40 4.75
C ASN A 97 -6.82 7.25 6.25
N PRO A 98 -8.07 7.01 6.72
CA PRO A 98 -8.35 6.85 8.14
C PRO A 98 -7.68 5.60 8.70
N PRO A 99 -6.88 5.69 9.78
CA PRO A 99 -6.26 4.53 10.43
C PRO A 99 -7.26 3.47 10.90
N GLU A 100 -8.48 3.87 11.23
CA GLU A 100 -9.58 2.99 11.66
C GLU A 100 -10.00 1.95 10.61
N GLU A 101 -9.57 2.15 9.37
CA GLU A 101 -9.83 1.21 8.27
C GLU A 101 -8.80 0.07 8.21
N LEU A 102 -7.64 0.19 8.89
CA LEU A 102 -6.59 -0.83 8.87
C LEU A 102 -7.03 -2.20 9.37
N PRO A 103 -7.82 -2.33 10.45
CA PRO A 103 -8.31 -3.63 10.89
C PRO A 103 -9.07 -4.41 9.82
N LYS A 104 -9.82 -3.74 8.93
CA LYS A 104 -10.50 -4.39 7.80
C LYS A 104 -9.55 -5.04 6.80
N LEU A 105 -8.29 -4.60 6.78
CA LEU A 105 -7.27 -5.09 5.85
C LEU A 105 -6.48 -6.27 6.41
N PHE A 106 -6.12 -6.22 7.69
CA PHE A 106 -5.26 -7.25 8.27
C PHE A 106 -6.02 -8.38 8.96
N LEU A 107 -7.18 -8.14 9.56
CA LEU A 107 -7.95 -9.20 10.24
C LEU A 107 -8.29 -10.38 9.31
N PRO A 108 -8.71 -10.15 8.04
CA PRO A 108 -8.92 -11.27 7.12
C PRO A 108 -7.64 -12.07 6.82
N LEU A 109 -6.46 -11.43 6.84
CA LEU A 109 -5.18 -12.10 6.59
C LEU A 109 -4.70 -12.91 7.79
N LEU A 110 -5.06 -12.50 9.01
CA LEU A 110 -4.76 -13.20 10.26
C LEU A 110 -5.75 -14.34 10.55
N ALA A 111 -6.94 -14.31 9.93
CA ALA A 111 -7.98 -15.29 10.21
C ALA A 111 -7.56 -16.71 9.78
N PRO A 112 -7.81 -17.73 10.62
CA PRO A 112 -7.58 -19.11 10.25
C PRO A 112 -8.34 -19.49 8.97
N GLY A 113 -7.73 -20.33 8.13
CA GLY A 113 -8.33 -20.80 6.87
C GLY A 113 -8.16 -19.87 5.66
N ASN A 114 -7.73 -18.62 5.85
CA ASN A 114 -7.53 -17.65 4.78
C ASN A 114 -6.11 -17.69 4.18
N GLY A 115 -5.41 -18.82 4.25
CA GLY A 115 -4.05 -18.96 3.72
C GLY A 115 -3.91 -18.65 2.22
N ALA A 116 -4.97 -18.81 1.44
CA ALA A 116 -5.00 -18.50 0.02
C ALA A 116 -5.12 -16.98 -0.29
N VAL A 117 -5.58 -16.17 0.67
CA VAL A 117 -5.69 -14.71 0.51
C VAL A 117 -4.30 -14.09 0.63
N GLY A 118 -3.80 -13.54 -0.48
CA GLY A 118 -2.51 -12.87 -0.53
C GLY A 118 -2.58 -11.38 -0.23
N ILE A 119 -3.69 -10.74 -0.60
CA ILE A 119 -3.89 -9.29 -0.45
C ILE A 119 -5.35 -8.94 -0.19
N VAL A 120 -5.57 -7.97 0.69
CA VAL A 120 -6.84 -7.27 0.92
C VAL A 120 -6.65 -5.81 0.47
N ALA A 121 -7.36 -5.39 -0.56
CA ALA A 121 -7.23 -4.07 -1.16
C ALA A 121 -8.42 -3.17 -0.81
N GLY A 122 -8.15 -2.03 -0.20
CA GLY A 122 -9.16 -1.02 0.08
C GLY A 122 -9.75 -0.41 -1.20
N GLN A 123 -11.06 -0.19 -1.20
CA GLN A 123 -11.80 0.45 -2.28
C GLN A 123 -12.51 1.68 -1.72
N ARG A 124 -12.05 2.88 -2.06
CA ARG A 124 -12.62 4.12 -1.51
C ARG A 124 -14.05 4.33 -1.97
N VAL A 125 -14.95 4.53 -1.00
CA VAL A 125 -16.35 4.87 -1.23
C VAL A 125 -16.61 6.35 -0.93
N GLY A 126 -17.64 6.93 -1.55
CA GLY A 126 -18.08 8.30 -1.25
C GLY A 126 -17.17 9.43 -1.76
N ARG A 127 -16.28 9.19 -2.74
CA ARG A 127 -15.41 10.24 -3.31
C ARG A 127 -16.23 11.38 -3.94
N ARG A 128 -15.97 12.60 -3.51
CA ARG A 128 -16.54 13.83 -4.08
C ARG A 128 -15.63 14.37 -5.21
N ASP A 129 -15.62 13.69 -6.36
CA ASP A 129 -14.93 14.17 -7.57
C ASP A 129 -15.88 14.94 -8.49
N THR A 130 -15.33 15.86 -9.28
CA THR A 130 -16.10 16.53 -10.36
C THR A 130 -16.56 15.51 -11.40
N LEU A 131 -17.70 15.76 -12.05
CA LEU A 131 -18.31 14.82 -13.03
C LEU A 131 -17.32 14.41 -14.14
N SER A 132 -16.53 15.36 -14.68
CA SER A 132 -15.54 15.07 -15.72
C SER A 132 -14.41 14.15 -15.23
N LYS A 133 -13.87 14.40 -14.03
CA LYS A 133 -12.85 13.53 -13.42
C LYS A 133 -13.41 12.15 -13.11
N ARG A 134 -14.67 12.06 -12.68
CA ARG A 134 -15.35 10.79 -12.38
C ARG A 134 -15.55 9.94 -13.64
N LEU A 135 -15.94 10.54 -14.78
CA LEU A 135 -16.12 9.83 -16.06
C LEU A 135 -14.78 9.34 -16.61
N ALA A 136 -13.75 10.20 -16.66
CA ALA A 136 -12.41 9.82 -17.11
C ALA A 136 -11.81 8.70 -16.24
N SER A 137 -11.95 8.78 -14.92
CA SER A 137 -11.51 7.76 -13.99
C SER A 137 -12.28 6.44 -14.15
N LYS A 138 -13.61 6.49 -14.37
CA LYS A 138 -14.42 5.29 -14.63
C LYS A 138 -14.00 4.59 -15.92
N PHE A 139 -13.75 5.34 -16.99
CA PHE A 139 -13.29 4.77 -18.27
C PHE A 139 -11.92 4.12 -18.13
N ALA A 140 -10.94 4.85 -17.56
CA ALA A 140 -9.58 4.34 -17.35
C ALA A 140 -9.57 3.09 -16.44
N ASN A 141 -10.32 3.11 -15.33
CA ASN A 141 -10.42 1.98 -14.42
C ASN A 141 -11.17 0.79 -15.06
N GLY A 142 -12.20 1.05 -15.86
CA GLY A 142 -12.94 0.01 -16.59
C GLY A 142 -12.06 -0.71 -17.62
N LEU A 143 -11.28 0.05 -18.41
CA LEU A 143 -10.32 -0.51 -19.36
C LEU A 143 -9.26 -1.33 -18.64
N ARG A 144 -8.65 -0.77 -17.60
CA ARG A 144 -7.66 -1.45 -16.77
C ARG A 144 -8.20 -2.75 -16.15
N SER A 145 -9.38 -2.70 -15.54
CA SER A 145 -10.01 -3.87 -14.89
C SER A 145 -10.27 -5.01 -15.88
N ARG A 146 -10.68 -4.68 -17.13
CA ARG A 146 -10.84 -5.67 -18.20
C ARG A 146 -9.51 -6.29 -18.65
N LEU A 147 -8.44 -5.49 -18.70
CA LEU A 147 -7.13 -5.93 -19.14
C LEU A 147 -6.40 -6.75 -18.08
N LEU A 148 -6.48 -6.35 -16.81
CA LEU A 148 -5.76 -7.00 -15.71
C LEU A 148 -6.60 -8.08 -15.00
N LYS A 149 -7.93 -8.06 -15.14
CA LYS A 149 -8.87 -9.04 -14.55
C LYS A 149 -8.71 -9.23 -13.03
N ASP A 150 -8.37 -8.16 -12.32
CA ASP A 150 -8.10 -8.19 -10.89
C ASP A 150 -9.28 -7.74 -10.01
N GLY A 151 -10.41 -7.37 -10.60
CA GLY A 151 -11.62 -6.92 -9.91
C GLY A 151 -11.49 -5.57 -9.20
N THR A 152 -10.35 -4.88 -9.29
CA THR A 152 -10.07 -3.65 -8.55
C THR A 152 -10.74 -2.45 -9.17
N ARG A 153 -11.62 -1.78 -8.42
CA ARG A 153 -12.33 -0.56 -8.84
C ARG A 153 -11.50 0.71 -8.62
N ASP A 154 -10.65 0.72 -7.57
CA ASP A 154 -9.83 1.87 -7.19
C ASP A 154 -8.38 1.46 -6.90
N THR A 155 -7.52 1.65 -7.89
CA THR A 155 -6.10 1.32 -7.81
C THR A 155 -5.25 2.33 -7.05
N GLY A 156 -5.77 3.55 -6.93
CA GLY A 156 -5.11 4.65 -6.24
C GLY A 156 -5.32 4.65 -4.73
N CYS A 157 -6.01 3.66 -4.16
CA CYS A 157 -6.16 3.55 -2.72
C CYS A 157 -4.83 3.09 -2.09
N GLY A 158 -4.29 3.88 -1.15
CA GLY A 158 -3.06 3.54 -0.40
C GLY A 158 -3.28 2.44 0.63
N LEU A 159 -4.54 2.24 1.07
CA LEU A 159 -4.91 1.23 2.06
C LEU A 159 -4.88 -0.18 1.45
N LYS A 160 -3.88 -0.97 1.79
CA LYS A 160 -3.71 -2.36 1.39
C LYS A 160 -3.12 -3.16 2.55
N GLY A 161 -3.63 -4.37 2.76
CA GLY A 161 -3.01 -5.37 3.64
C GLY A 161 -2.58 -6.57 2.77
N PHE A 162 -1.40 -7.13 3.01
CA PHE A 162 -0.91 -8.25 2.22
C PHE A 162 0.09 -9.11 3.00
N ARG A 163 0.31 -10.32 2.50
CA ARG A 163 1.35 -11.22 3.01
C ARG A 163 2.72 -10.74 2.55
N ARG A 164 3.67 -10.67 3.47
CA ARG A 164 5.02 -10.13 3.25
C ARG A 164 5.80 -10.92 2.19
N ASP A 165 5.94 -12.23 2.36
CA ASP A 165 6.75 -13.06 1.47
C ASP A 165 6.19 -13.11 0.04
N PRO A 166 4.88 -13.29 -0.19
CA PRO A 166 4.28 -13.09 -1.51
C PRO A 166 4.60 -11.74 -2.15
N TYR A 167 4.54 -10.63 -1.39
CA TYR A 167 4.92 -9.32 -1.90
C TYR A 167 6.39 -9.26 -2.31
N LEU A 168 7.30 -9.81 -1.50
CA LEU A 168 8.74 -9.79 -1.78
C LEU A 168 9.12 -10.65 -3.00
N ALA A 169 8.28 -11.63 -3.36
CA ALA A 169 8.44 -12.45 -4.56
C ALA A 169 7.96 -11.75 -5.85
N LEU A 170 7.23 -10.63 -5.75
CA LEU A 170 6.78 -9.86 -6.92
C LEU A 170 7.96 -9.16 -7.61
N PRO A 171 7.90 -9.00 -8.95
CA PRO A 171 8.88 -8.20 -9.68
C PRO A 171 8.75 -6.73 -9.25
N TYR A 172 9.86 -6.14 -8.81
CA TYR A 172 9.90 -4.72 -8.47
C TYR A 172 9.97 -3.86 -9.72
N PHE A 173 9.15 -2.81 -9.77
CA PHE A 173 9.24 -1.69 -10.70
C PHE A 173 8.61 -0.44 -10.06
N ASP A 174 8.98 0.75 -10.54
CA ASP A 174 8.36 1.97 -10.03
C ASP A 174 6.86 1.99 -10.34
N HIS A 175 6.06 2.59 -9.47
CA HIS A 175 4.58 2.57 -9.46
C HIS A 175 3.92 1.20 -9.23
N MET A 176 4.66 0.13 -8.92
CA MET A 176 4.09 -1.20 -8.68
C MET A 176 3.00 -1.21 -7.59
N HIS A 177 3.07 -0.28 -6.62
CA HIS A 177 2.08 -0.15 -5.54
C HIS A 177 0.64 0.00 -6.04
N ARG A 178 0.43 0.49 -7.28
CA ARG A 178 -0.88 0.63 -7.92
C ARG A 178 -1.41 -0.68 -8.50
N TYR A 179 -0.55 -1.64 -8.74
CA TYR A 179 -0.85 -2.87 -9.45
C TYR A 179 -0.77 -4.12 -8.56
N LEU A 180 -0.59 -3.95 -7.24
CA LEU A 180 -0.45 -5.08 -6.32
C LEU A 180 -1.57 -6.11 -6.45
N PRO A 181 -2.88 -5.76 -6.54
CA PRO A 181 -3.92 -6.75 -6.72
C PRO A 181 -3.72 -7.63 -7.98
N ALA A 182 -3.36 -7.00 -9.10
CA ALA A 182 -3.10 -7.72 -10.35
C ALA A 182 -1.85 -8.61 -10.28
N LEU A 183 -0.80 -8.16 -9.59
CA LEU A 183 0.43 -8.91 -9.40
C LEU A 183 0.24 -10.11 -8.47
N PHE A 184 -0.50 -9.95 -7.37
CA PHE A 184 -0.86 -11.05 -6.49
C PHE A 184 -1.73 -12.08 -7.22
N SER A 185 -2.75 -11.64 -7.96
CA SER A 185 -3.60 -12.52 -8.78
C SER A 185 -2.79 -13.27 -9.84
N ARG A 186 -1.81 -12.60 -10.48
CA ARG A 186 -0.86 -13.21 -11.42
C ARG A 186 -0.16 -14.43 -10.83
N ASP A 187 0.25 -14.34 -9.56
CA ASP A 187 1.01 -15.39 -8.89
C ASP A 187 0.10 -16.42 -8.19
N GLY A 188 -1.21 -16.33 -8.43
CA GLY A 188 -2.21 -17.31 -7.99
C GLY A 188 -2.79 -17.05 -6.61
N TRP A 189 -2.53 -15.88 -6.01
CA TRP A 189 -3.12 -15.48 -4.74
C TRP A 189 -4.54 -14.95 -4.92
N GLN A 190 -5.39 -15.23 -3.95
CA GLN A 190 -6.71 -14.61 -3.88
C GLN A 190 -6.58 -13.13 -3.49
N VAL A 191 -7.35 -12.28 -4.18
CA VAL A 191 -7.47 -10.85 -3.91
C VAL A 191 -8.82 -10.59 -3.28
N MET A 192 -8.82 -10.04 -2.06
CA MET A 192 -10.03 -9.59 -1.38
C MET A 192 -10.14 -8.08 -1.51
N HIS A 193 -11.36 -7.56 -1.65
CA HIS A 193 -11.63 -6.12 -1.69
C HIS A 193 -12.54 -5.74 -0.52
N VAL A 194 -12.23 -4.62 0.13
CA VAL A 194 -13.04 -4.06 1.22
C VAL A 194 -13.30 -2.59 0.98
N ASP A 195 -14.53 -2.15 1.24
CA ASP A 195 -14.88 -0.75 1.15
C ASP A 195 -14.29 0.03 2.34
N VAL A 196 -13.58 1.12 2.01
CA VAL A 196 -12.91 1.99 3.00
C VAL A 196 -13.35 3.43 2.83
N SER A 197 -13.42 4.17 3.93
CA SER A 197 -13.69 5.59 3.91
C SER A 197 -12.47 6.40 3.44
N HIS A 198 -12.67 7.66 3.08
CA HIS A 198 -11.60 8.55 2.63
C HIS A 198 -11.89 9.96 3.13
N ARG A 199 -10.87 10.59 3.72
CA ARG A 199 -10.96 11.96 4.26
C ARG A 199 -10.45 12.98 3.25
N ALA A 200 -10.91 14.22 3.34
CA ALA A 200 -10.30 15.33 2.63
C ALA A 200 -8.87 15.57 3.14
N ARG A 201 -7.94 15.95 2.26
CA ARG A 201 -6.58 16.29 2.66
C ARG A 201 -6.60 17.48 3.62
N GLN A 202 -5.91 17.35 4.75
CA GLN A 202 -5.85 18.40 5.77
C GLN A 202 -4.75 19.42 5.49
N ALA A 203 -3.58 18.99 4.94
CA ALA A 203 -2.45 19.85 4.61
C ALA A 203 -1.66 19.33 3.38
N GLY A 204 -0.84 20.21 2.77
CA GLY A 204 0.07 19.85 1.67
C GLY A 204 -0.49 20.11 0.25
N LYS A 205 0.43 20.24 -0.73
CA LYS A 205 0.11 20.44 -2.16
C LYS A 205 0.42 19.19 -2.97
N SER A 206 -0.45 18.87 -3.96
CA SER A 206 -0.18 17.78 -4.91
C SER A 206 0.87 18.21 -5.93
N ASN A 207 2.00 17.51 -6.00
CA ASN A 207 3.16 17.87 -6.83
C ASN A 207 3.12 17.29 -8.26
N TYR A 208 1.98 16.79 -8.77
CA TYR A 208 1.96 16.07 -10.04
C TYR A 208 1.03 16.66 -11.10
N ASN A 209 1.51 16.76 -12.35
CA ASN A 209 0.74 17.14 -13.52
C ASN A 209 -0.09 15.93 -14.04
N ASN A 210 -1.39 16.11 -14.24
CA ASN A 210 -2.34 15.04 -14.58
C ASN A 210 -2.04 14.35 -15.92
N PHE A 211 -1.47 15.04 -16.90
CA PHE A 211 -1.16 14.49 -18.22
C PHE A 211 0.02 13.51 -18.16
N GLN A 212 1.12 13.88 -17.49
CA GLN A 212 2.27 12.99 -17.28
C GLN A 212 1.88 11.72 -16.54
N ARG A 213 1.02 11.83 -15.50
CA ARG A 213 0.48 10.66 -14.77
C ARG A 213 -0.31 9.72 -15.67
N GLY A 214 -1.05 10.25 -16.66
CA GLY A 214 -1.81 9.44 -17.61
C GLY A 214 -0.90 8.64 -18.53
N LEU A 215 0.13 9.28 -19.07
CA LEU A 215 1.09 8.63 -19.98
C LEU A 215 1.91 7.54 -19.27
N VAL A 216 2.47 7.85 -18.10
CA VAL A 216 3.20 6.88 -17.28
C VAL A 216 2.28 5.70 -16.92
N GLY A 217 1.02 5.97 -16.51
CA GLY A 217 0.08 4.90 -16.19
C GLY A 217 -0.27 4.00 -17.37
N ALA A 218 -0.26 4.51 -18.62
CA ALA A 218 -0.47 3.71 -19.80
C ALA A 218 0.74 2.79 -20.11
N VAL A 219 1.96 3.31 -19.97
CA VAL A 219 3.19 2.52 -20.13
C VAL A 219 3.27 1.43 -19.06
N ASP A 220 3.02 1.79 -17.79
CA ASP A 220 2.99 0.83 -16.68
C ASP A 220 1.95 -0.27 -16.91
N LEU A 221 0.76 0.08 -17.43
CA LEU A 221 -0.29 -0.89 -17.73
C LEU A 221 0.17 -1.92 -18.77
N LEU A 222 0.83 -1.48 -19.84
CA LEU A 222 1.39 -2.38 -20.87
C LEU A 222 2.47 -3.29 -20.26
N GLY A 223 3.35 -2.74 -19.41
CA GLY A 223 4.37 -3.50 -18.69
C GLY A 223 3.77 -4.57 -17.79
N VAL A 224 2.73 -4.22 -17.02
CA VAL A 224 2.03 -5.17 -16.14
C VAL A 224 1.29 -6.24 -16.94
N MET A 225 0.65 -5.89 -18.07
CA MET A 225 0.05 -6.87 -18.97
C MET A 225 1.09 -7.87 -19.51
N TRP A 226 2.28 -7.37 -19.86
CA TRP A 226 3.39 -8.23 -20.28
C TRP A 226 3.83 -9.15 -19.14
N LEU A 227 4.03 -8.64 -17.91
CA LEU A 227 4.37 -9.43 -16.73
C LEU A 227 3.34 -10.54 -16.45
N ILE A 228 2.04 -10.23 -16.55
CA ILE A 228 0.96 -11.20 -16.34
C ILE A 228 1.05 -12.36 -17.35
N ARG A 229 1.34 -12.06 -18.62
CA ARG A 229 1.49 -13.08 -19.67
C ARG A 229 2.76 -13.91 -19.52
N ARG A 230 3.80 -13.38 -18.89
CA ARG A 230 5.14 -14.00 -18.72
C ARG A 230 5.35 -14.57 -17.32
N ARG A 231 4.27 -14.91 -16.62
CA ARG A 231 4.35 -15.53 -15.29
C ARG A 231 5.04 -16.90 -15.34
N LYS A 232 5.67 -17.29 -14.23
CA LYS A 232 6.13 -18.66 -14.00
C LYS A 232 4.92 -19.60 -13.96
N LYS A 233 4.95 -20.66 -14.77
CA LYS A 233 3.83 -21.62 -14.93
C LYS A 233 4.00 -22.91 -14.16
N SER A 234 5.23 -23.21 -13.70
CA SER A 234 5.57 -24.43 -12.99
C SER A 234 5.79 -24.19 -11.50
N ARG A 235 5.42 -25.16 -10.67
CA ARG A 235 5.76 -25.22 -9.26
C ARG A 235 6.71 -26.39 -9.08
N PRO A 236 7.89 -26.24 -8.42
CA PRO A 236 8.73 -27.37 -8.10
C PRO A 236 8.04 -28.25 -7.05
N THR A 237 8.16 -29.55 -7.19
CA THR A 237 7.85 -30.55 -6.17
C THR A 237 9.12 -31.33 -5.94
N GLU A 238 9.49 -31.56 -4.69
CA GLU A 238 10.61 -32.42 -4.32
C GLU A 238 10.03 -33.80 -3.99
N ASP A 239 10.53 -34.83 -4.69
CA ASP A 239 10.19 -36.21 -4.36
C ASP A 239 10.86 -36.56 -3.02
N GLN A 240 10.04 -36.82 -2.02
CA GLN A 240 10.56 -37.39 -0.75
C GLN A 240 10.89 -38.85 -1.02
N ALA A 241 12.19 -39.18 -1.02
CA ALA A 241 12.70 -40.55 -1.07
C ALA A 241 12.49 -41.29 0.26
#